data_72c4e02cec019ef358c3366bcd35b846
#
_entry.id   72c4e02cec019ef358c3366bcd35b846
#
_cell.length_a   1.000
_cell.length_b   1.000
_cell.length_c   1.000
_cell.angle_alpha   90.00
_cell.angle_beta   90.00
_cell.angle_gamma   90.00
#
_symmetry.space_group_name_H-M   'P 1'
#
loop_
_entity.id
_entity.type
_entity.pdbx_description
1 polymer ?
#
loop_
_entity_poly.entity_id
_entity_poly.type
_entity_poly.pdbx_seq_one_letter_code
_entity_poly.pdbx_strand_id
1 'polypeptide(L)'
;MKLLTVDLPSTLPDIPAPPVGEQWVLVRFHGEPIGILKFAGHGCTARELGALIASRFDDRILRHTVADALTDHAGPADSPRRDCPQRPDFDRPRVTVAVCTRDGAERLPQCLDSLVALAYPADLLDLLVVDNAPHDDATRRLVAFHYPSIRYVAEPRPGLDHARNRAIAAATGVIVAFTDEDVSVDAGWIEAISRVFVDEPDVDAVTGLVVADEIDVEPQRLFELYGGFGRGFDRQFHRVDTVSRENAARRHAGAGRFGTGANMSFRCRVFDRIGGFDPALDVGTPANGGGDLEMFFRVLKEGGTLVYEPSAIVRHRHRRTYAQLRTQLANNGLGFYSHLVRSAREYPDERAAIVKLGTWWFAWWNLRRLAHTFVKPSAFPRDLVLAELLGSVRGLGRYSRALKDASLNREVRHTPGHTS
;
A
#
# COMPACT_ATOMS: atom_id res chain seq x y z
N MET A 1 6.57 7.25 19.22
CA MET A 1 6.24 6.01 19.94
C MET A 1 5.67 5.02 18.92
N LYS A 2 6.25 3.82 18.82
CA LYS A 2 5.79 2.83 17.84
C LYS A 2 4.36 2.41 18.10
N LEU A 3 3.63 2.09 17.04
CA LEU A 3 2.33 1.46 17.13
C LEU A 3 2.48 0.12 17.86
N LEU A 4 1.83 -0.02 19.01
CA LEU A 4 1.80 -1.29 19.74
C LEU A 4 0.88 -2.28 19.03
N THR A 5 1.15 -3.57 19.20
CA THR A 5 0.27 -4.65 18.73
C THR A 5 -0.05 -5.55 19.90
N VAL A 6 -1.33 -5.89 20.05
CA VAL A 6 -1.80 -6.93 20.95
C VAL A 6 -2.53 -7.98 20.13
N ASP A 7 -2.29 -9.25 20.42
CA ASP A 7 -2.93 -10.38 19.75
C ASP A 7 -3.68 -11.22 20.79
N LEU A 8 -4.97 -11.42 20.58
CA LEU A 8 -5.81 -12.24 21.41
C LEU A 8 -5.75 -13.69 20.92
N PRO A 9 -5.74 -14.69 21.81
CA PRO A 9 -5.99 -14.65 23.27
C PRO A 9 -4.76 -14.47 24.16
N SER A 10 -3.66 -13.90 23.66
CA SER A 10 -2.45 -13.68 24.48
C SER A 10 -2.75 -12.81 25.71
N THR A 11 -1.91 -12.91 26.75
CA THR A 11 -1.99 -12.04 27.92
C THR A 11 -1.86 -10.57 27.51
N LEU A 12 -2.87 -9.77 27.85
CA LEU A 12 -2.87 -8.34 27.57
C LEU A 12 -1.84 -7.61 28.44
N PRO A 13 -1.02 -6.72 27.86
CA PRO A 13 -0.10 -5.88 28.61
C PRO A 13 -0.80 -4.64 29.18
N ASP A 14 -0.21 -4.07 30.22
CA ASP A 14 -0.50 -2.69 30.56
C ASP A 14 0.08 -1.77 29.48
N ILE A 15 -0.71 -0.78 29.06
CA ILE A 15 -0.30 0.23 28.08
C ILE A 15 0.18 1.46 28.84
N PRO A 16 1.47 1.83 28.74
CA PRO A 16 1.98 3.01 29.43
C PRO A 16 1.34 4.29 28.88
N ALA A 17 1.23 5.31 29.73
CA ALA A 17 0.82 6.63 29.29
C ALA A 17 1.83 7.16 28.24
N PRO A 18 1.35 7.66 27.09
CA PRO A 18 2.26 8.27 26.12
C PRO A 18 2.87 9.54 26.71
N PRO A 19 4.18 9.78 26.51
CA PRO A 19 4.82 11.00 27.02
C PRO A 19 4.25 12.27 26.38
N VAL A 20 3.76 12.19 25.17
CA VAL A 20 3.07 13.26 24.44
C VAL A 20 2.10 12.60 23.43
N GLY A 21 0.90 13.19 23.31
CA GLY A 21 -0.06 12.80 22.26
C GLY A 21 -0.92 11.58 22.59
N GLU A 22 -1.09 10.72 21.64
CA GLU A 22 -1.93 9.52 21.70
C GLU A 22 -1.10 8.25 21.54
N GLN A 23 -1.43 7.22 22.31
CA GLN A 23 -0.93 5.85 22.08
C GLN A 23 -1.92 5.10 21.21
N TRP A 24 -1.45 4.50 20.14
CA TRP A 24 -2.25 3.67 19.24
C TRP A 24 -1.88 2.21 19.42
N VAL A 25 -2.88 1.35 19.45
CA VAL A 25 -2.74 -0.09 19.64
C VAL A 25 -3.50 -0.81 18.54
N LEU A 26 -2.79 -1.54 17.68
CA LEU A 26 -3.36 -2.47 16.73
C LEU A 26 -3.81 -3.72 17.49
N VAL A 27 -5.09 -4.02 17.42
CA VAL A 27 -5.67 -5.22 18.05
C VAL A 27 -5.82 -6.29 16.99
N ARG A 28 -5.29 -7.47 17.28
CA ARG A 28 -5.47 -8.69 16.48
C ARG A 28 -6.26 -9.71 17.28
N PHE A 29 -6.92 -10.60 16.56
CA PHE A 29 -7.53 -11.79 17.09
C PHE A 29 -7.11 -12.98 16.23
N HIS A 30 -6.37 -13.93 16.82
CA HIS A 30 -5.75 -15.05 16.10
C HIS A 30 -4.88 -14.59 14.90
N GLY A 31 -4.10 -13.53 15.09
CA GLY A 31 -3.24 -12.95 14.07
C GLY A 31 -3.95 -12.01 13.07
N GLU A 32 -5.29 -12.05 12.98
CA GLU A 32 -6.05 -11.17 12.09
C GLU A 32 -6.30 -9.80 12.73
N PRO A 33 -6.05 -8.67 12.03
CA PRO A 33 -6.30 -7.35 12.58
C PRO A 33 -7.79 -7.06 12.66
N ILE A 34 -8.27 -6.70 13.86
CA ILE A 34 -9.69 -6.39 14.10
C ILE A 34 -9.95 -4.91 14.32
N GLY A 35 -8.92 -4.11 14.61
CA GLY A 35 -9.07 -2.68 14.78
C GLY A 35 -7.88 -1.98 15.41
N ILE A 36 -7.99 -0.66 15.57
CA ILE A 36 -7.03 0.18 16.28
C ILE A 36 -7.73 0.89 17.44
N LEU A 37 -7.20 0.75 18.64
CA LEU A 37 -7.55 1.56 19.79
C LEU A 37 -6.61 2.77 19.89
N LYS A 38 -7.17 3.91 20.33
CA LYS A 38 -6.44 5.16 20.51
C LYS A 38 -6.65 5.64 21.95
N PHE A 39 -5.57 5.87 22.66
CA PHE A 39 -5.56 6.34 24.05
C PHE A 39 -4.91 7.71 24.11
N ALA A 40 -5.64 8.69 24.61
CA ALA A 40 -5.14 10.06 24.82
C ALA A 40 -4.75 10.25 26.29
N GLY A 41 -3.50 10.66 26.53
CA GLY A 41 -3.05 11.23 27.81
C GLY A 41 -2.90 10.29 29.02
N HIS A 42 -3.52 9.11 29.03
CA HIS A 42 -3.47 8.17 30.13
C HIS A 42 -3.04 6.79 29.66
N GLY A 43 -2.28 6.09 30.51
CA GLY A 43 -2.06 4.65 30.33
C GLY A 43 -3.36 3.88 30.48
N CYS A 44 -3.32 2.60 30.13
CA CYS A 44 -4.45 1.69 30.24
C CYS A 44 -3.95 0.39 30.87
N THR A 45 -4.58 -0.06 31.93
CA THR A 45 -4.28 -1.36 32.51
C THR A 45 -4.75 -2.49 31.59
N ALA A 46 -4.16 -3.68 31.71
CA ALA A 46 -4.57 -4.87 30.96
C ALA A 46 -6.08 -5.16 31.10
N ARG A 47 -6.65 -4.94 32.28
CA ARG A 47 -8.08 -5.12 32.56
C ARG A 47 -8.95 -4.11 31.80
N GLU A 48 -8.56 -2.84 31.81
CA GLU A 48 -9.26 -1.77 31.08
C GLU A 48 -9.14 -1.98 29.57
N LEU A 49 -7.94 -2.37 29.10
CA LEU A 49 -7.70 -2.72 27.70
C LEU A 49 -8.62 -3.86 27.25
N GLY A 50 -8.74 -4.93 28.05
CA GLY A 50 -9.65 -6.04 27.77
C GLY A 50 -11.12 -5.62 27.69
N ALA A 51 -11.58 -4.77 28.63
CA ALA A 51 -12.93 -4.22 28.61
C ALA A 51 -13.19 -3.34 27.36
N LEU A 52 -12.22 -2.51 26.96
CA LEU A 52 -12.32 -1.68 25.75
C LEU A 52 -12.34 -2.53 24.49
N ILE A 53 -11.49 -3.55 24.39
CA ILE A 53 -11.49 -4.49 23.26
C ILE A 53 -12.84 -5.18 23.15
N ALA A 54 -13.34 -5.75 24.25
CA ALA A 54 -14.63 -6.42 24.27
C ALA A 54 -15.78 -5.50 23.86
N SER A 55 -15.81 -4.25 24.38
CA SER A 55 -16.89 -3.31 24.05
C SER A 55 -16.83 -2.75 22.63
N ARG A 56 -15.65 -2.73 22.00
CA ARG A 56 -15.42 -2.07 20.71
C ARG A 56 -15.40 -3.03 19.53
N PHE A 57 -15.03 -4.30 19.78
CA PHE A 57 -14.79 -5.31 18.75
C PHE A 57 -15.53 -6.61 18.98
N ASP A 58 -16.52 -6.64 19.86
CA ASP A 58 -17.33 -7.83 20.19
C ASP A 58 -17.94 -8.50 18.95
N ASP A 59 -18.54 -7.73 18.05
CA ASP A 59 -19.09 -8.23 16.78
C ASP A 59 -18.03 -8.88 15.87
N ARG A 60 -16.80 -8.35 15.87
CA ARG A 60 -15.71 -8.89 15.05
C ARG A 60 -15.14 -10.16 15.67
N ILE A 61 -14.94 -10.15 16.99
CA ILE A 61 -14.49 -11.30 17.74
C ILE A 61 -15.52 -12.43 17.62
N LEU A 62 -16.81 -12.13 17.78
CA LEU A 62 -17.88 -13.12 17.67
C LEU A 62 -17.94 -13.72 16.26
N ARG A 63 -17.90 -12.88 15.20
CA ARG A 63 -17.90 -13.38 13.82
C ARG A 63 -16.71 -14.31 13.54
N HIS A 64 -15.51 -13.95 14.01
CA HIS A 64 -14.33 -14.77 13.86
C HIS A 64 -14.46 -16.09 14.62
N THR A 65 -14.89 -16.05 15.88
CA THR A 65 -15.12 -17.24 16.69
C THR A 65 -16.16 -18.19 16.09
N VAL A 66 -17.23 -17.65 15.52
CA VAL A 66 -18.25 -18.45 14.81
C VAL A 66 -17.68 -19.06 13.53
N ALA A 67 -16.89 -18.30 12.76
CA ALA A 67 -16.23 -18.82 11.57
C ALA A 67 -15.27 -19.96 11.91
N ASP A 68 -14.47 -19.83 12.97
CA ASP A 68 -13.57 -20.86 13.46
C ASP A 68 -14.36 -22.11 13.89
N ALA A 69 -15.45 -21.95 14.66
CA ALA A 69 -16.29 -23.05 15.10
C ALA A 69 -16.96 -23.81 13.95
N LEU A 70 -17.32 -23.13 12.87
CA LEU A 70 -17.87 -23.76 11.66
C LEU A 70 -16.81 -24.55 10.88
N THR A 71 -15.56 -24.12 10.95
CA THR A 71 -14.45 -24.80 10.28
C THR A 71 -13.98 -26.04 11.07
N ASP A 72 -14.05 -26.01 12.41
CA ASP A 72 -13.67 -27.11 13.31
C ASP A 72 -14.60 -28.34 13.19
N HIS A 73 -15.83 -28.19 12.73
CA HIS A 73 -16.76 -29.31 12.55
C HIS A 73 -16.37 -30.27 11.42
N ALA A 74 -15.31 -29.96 10.66
CA ALA A 74 -14.76 -30.83 9.63
C ALA A 74 -13.65 -31.79 10.12
N GLY A 75 -13.27 -31.74 11.41
CA GLY A 75 -12.19 -32.55 12.03
C GLY A 75 -12.70 -33.62 13.04
N PRO A 76 -11.90 -34.64 13.38
CA PRO A 76 -12.29 -35.66 14.38
C PRO A 76 -12.46 -35.07 15.76
N ALA A 77 -13.53 -35.50 16.46
CA ALA A 77 -14.06 -34.99 17.71
C ALA A 77 -13.15 -35.05 18.97
N ASP A 78 -11.94 -35.60 18.86
CA ASP A 78 -11.04 -35.88 20.01
C ASP A 78 -9.74 -35.07 20.05
N SER A 79 -9.64 -33.98 19.29
CA SER A 79 -8.47 -33.11 19.42
C SER A 79 -8.67 -32.08 20.55
N PRO A 80 -7.67 -31.86 21.44
CA PRO A 80 -7.75 -30.81 22.44
C PRO A 80 -7.95 -29.47 21.72
N ARG A 81 -8.92 -28.67 22.21
CA ARG A 81 -9.22 -27.31 21.69
C ARG A 81 -7.90 -26.54 21.56
N ARG A 82 -7.39 -26.45 20.36
CA ARG A 82 -6.29 -25.55 20.03
C ARG A 82 -6.88 -24.15 19.91
N ASP A 83 -6.18 -23.20 20.45
CA ASP A 83 -6.45 -21.77 20.32
C ASP A 83 -6.38 -21.37 18.84
N CYS A 84 -7.48 -21.38 18.15
CA CYS A 84 -7.71 -21.27 16.71
C CYS A 84 -7.31 -22.53 15.90
N PRO A 85 -8.19 -23.05 15.05
CA PRO A 85 -7.76 -24.02 14.05
C PRO A 85 -6.67 -23.38 13.20
N GLN A 86 -5.48 -23.96 13.22
CA GLN A 86 -4.46 -23.57 12.25
C GLN A 86 -5.14 -23.70 10.89
N ARG A 87 -5.25 -22.58 10.18
CA ARG A 87 -5.73 -22.63 8.79
C ARG A 87 -5.01 -23.77 8.10
N PRO A 88 -5.72 -24.65 7.36
CA PRO A 88 -5.09 -25.82 6.77
C PRO A 88 -3.85 -25.39 5.99
N ASP A 89 -2.82 -26.23 6.05
CA ASP A 89 -1.62 -26.01 5.24
C ASP A 89 -2.02 -25.95 3.77
N PHE A 90 -1.30 -25.14 2.98
CA PHE A 90 -1.58 -24.94 1.57
C PHE A 90 -0.27 -25.01 0.77
N ASP A 91 -0.38 -25.31 -0.50
CA ASP A 91 0.76 -25.31 -1.41
C ASP A 91 1.22 -23.87 -1.65
N ARG A 92 2.31 -23.48 -0.97
CA ARG A 92 2.82 -22.12 -0.99
C ARG A 92 3.48 -21.80 -2.33
N PRO A 93 3.01 -20.78 -3.04
CA PRO A 93 3.62 -20.37 -4.30
C PRO A 93 4.98 -19.71 -4.07
N ARG A 94 5.85 -19.76 -5.09
CA ARG A 94 7.06 -18.94 -5.09
C ARG A 94 6.71 -17.46 -5.26
N VAL A 95 7.22 -16.60 -4.35
CA VAL A 95 6.96 -15.15 -4.33
C VAL A 95 8.26 -14.40 -4.49
N THR A 96 8.28 -13.41 -5.39
CA THR A 96 9.32 -12.37 -5.42
C THR A 96 8.83 -11.16 -4.63
N VAL A 97 9.58 -10.73 -3.63
CA VAL A 97 9.33 -9.49 -2.89
C VAL A 97 10.31 -8.43 -3.39
N ALA A 98 9.79 -7.35 -3.95
CA ALA A 98 10.58 -6.29 -4.55
C ALA A 98 10.48 -4.99 -3.75
N VAL A 99 11.63 -4.45 -3.36
CA VAL A 99 11.78 -3.11 -2.81
C VAL A 99 12.48 -2.22 -3.83
N CYS A 100 11.79 -1.19 -4.29
CA CYS A 100 12.36 -0.17 -5.17
C CYS A 100 12.92 0.97 -4.31
N THR A 101 14.16 1.33 -4.54
CA THR A 101 14.85 2.38 -3.79
C THR A 101 15.61 3.31 -4.74
N ARG A 102 15.92 4.50 -4.28
CA ARG A 102 16.87 5.41 -4.93
C ARG A 102 17.69 6.11 -3.87
N ASP A 103 19.02 5.90 -3.91
CA ASP A 103 19.96 6.47 -2.95
C ASP A 103 19.49 6.20 -1.49
N GLY A 104 18.97 4.99 -1.23
CA GLY A 104 18.24 4.64 -0.01
C GLY A 104 19.04 3.85 1.02
N ALA A 105 20.36 3.75 0.91
CA ALA A 105 21.20 2.92 1.79
C ALA A 105 20.96 3.17 3.29
N GLU A 106 20.64 4.40 3.70
CA GLU A 106 20.35 4.73 5.10
C GLU A 106 18.92 4.34 5.54
N ARG A 107 17.98 4.25 4.61
CA ARG A 107 16.56 3.99 4.90
C ARG A 107 16.19 2.52 4.84
N LEU A 108 16.88 1.76 3.99
CA LEU A 108 16.62 0.35 3.71
C LEU A 108 16.74 -0.61 4.89
N PRO A 109 17.68 -0.45 5.86
CA PRO A 109 17.95 -1.49 6.84
C PRO A 109 16.71 -1.99 7.58
N GLN A 110 15.86 -1.10 8.08
CA GLN A 110 14.64 -1.50 8.79
C GLN A 110 13.67 -2.30 7.91
N CYS A 111 13.54 -1.93 6.64
CA CYS A 111 12.73 -2.67 5.67
C CYS A 111 13.33 -4.06 5.43
N LEU A 112 14.62 -4.13 5.10
CA LEU A 112 15.30 -5.40 4.78
C LEU A 112 15.34 -6.35 5.98
N ASP A 113 15.54 -5.86 7.20
CA ASP A 113 15.47 -6.65 8.43
C ASP A 113 14.09 -7.32 8.58
N SER A 114 13.01 -6.59 8.29
CA SER A 114 11.66 -7.15 8.34
C SER A 114 11.39 -8.17 7.25
N LEU A 115 12.00 -8.00 6.07
CA LEU A 115 11.88 -8.97 4.97
C LEU A 115 12.62 -10.27 5.25
N VAL A 116 13.82 -10.19 5.83
CA VAL A 116 14.58 -11.39 6.22
C VAL A 116 13.88 -12.16 7.36
N ALA A 117 13.06 -11.47 8.16
CA ALA A 117 12.29 -12.06 9.25
C ALA A 117 10.91 -12.62 8.83
N LEU A 118 10.58 -12.64 7.53
CA LEU A 118 9.31 -13.19 7.05
C LEU A 118 9.16 -14.67 7.40
N ALA A 119 7.99 -15.03 7.93
CA ALA A 119 7.61 -16.42 8.21
C ALA A 119 7.10 -17.12 6.94
N TYR A 120 8.00 -17.33 5.97
CA TYR A 120 7.71 -17.99 4.70
C TYR A 120 8.89 -18.89 4.31
N PRO A 121 8.69 -20.05 3.66
CA PRO A 121 9.79 -20.93 3.28
C PRO A 121 10.85 -20.21 2.43
N ALA A 122 12.10 -20.27 2.86
CA ALA A 122 13.18 -19.49 2.25
C ALA A 122 13.47 -19.88 0.78
N ASP A 123 13.22 -21.13 0.41
CA ASP A 123 13.35 -21.63 -0.95
C ASP A 123 12.25 -21.16 -1.89
N LEU A 124 11.11 -20.72 -1.34
CA LEU A 124 9.99 -20.14 -2.07
C LEU A 124 9.97 -18.62 -2.04
N LEU A 125 10.92 -17.98 -1.33
CA LEU A 125 10.99 -16.53 -1.16
C LEU A 125 12.19 -15.95 -1.93
N ASP A 126 11.92 -15.07 -2.89
CA ASP A 126 12.91 -14.34 -3.67
C ASP A 126 12.89 -12.86 -3.27
N LEU A 127 13.84 -12.44 -2.44
CA LEU A 127 13.95 -11.04 -2.00
C LEU A 127 14.80 -10.24 -2.99
N LEU A 128 14.29 -9.10 -3.44
CA LEU A 128 14.89 -8.30 -4.50
C LEU A 128 14.91 -6.80 -4.14
N VAL A 129 16.08 -6.19 -4.16
CA VAL A 129 16.23 -4.73 -4.16
C VAL A 129 16.49 -4.24 -5.57
N VAL A 130 15.67 -3.30 -6.04
CA VAL A 130 15.87 -2.60 -7.31
C VAL A 130 16.32 -1.17 -7.04
N ASP A 131 17.56 -0.86 -7.36
CA ASP A 131 18.17 0.45 -7.16
C ASP A 131 17.98 1.34 -8.40
N ASN A 132 17.17 2.38 -8.25
CA ASN A 132 16.72 3.22 -9.35
C ASN A 132 17.65 4.41 -9.61
N ALA A 133 18.33 4.39 -10.74
CA ALA A 133 19.26 5.43 -11.15
C ALA A 133 20.22 5.84 -10.02
N PRO A 134 20.98 4.89 -9.44
CA PRO A 134 21.85 5.16 -8.30
C PRO A 134 22.94 6.16 -8.66
N HIS A 135 23.24 7.08 -7.74
CA HIS A 135 24.36 8.04 -7.90
C HIS A 135 25.69 7.41 -7.50
N ASP A 136 25.65 6.43 -6.60
CA ASP A 136 26.82 5.72 -6.09
C ASP A 136 26.53 4.23 -5.87
N ASP A 137 27.44 3.50 -5.26
CA ASP A 137 27.30 2.06 -4.99
C ASP A 137 26.94 1.74 -3.51
N ALA A 138 26.52 2.73 -2.72
CA ALA A 138 26.21 2.56 -1.30
C ALA A 138 25.12 1.51 -1.06
N THR A 139 24.01 1.58 -1.81
CA THR A 139 22.93 0.59 -1.74
C THR A 139 23.41 -0.81 -2.11
N ARG A 140 24.19 -0.93 -3.19
CA ARG A 140 24.77 -2.22 -3.64
C ARG A 140 25.68 -2.81 -2.56
N ARG A 141 26.56 -2.01 -1.96
CA ARG A 141 27.44 -2.45 -0.87
C ARG A 141 26.65 -2.88 0.36
N LEU A 142 25.65 -2.10 0.77
CA LEU A 142 24.78 -2.45 1.89
C LEU A 142 24.16 -3.85 1.68
N VAL A 143 23.52 -4.07 0.53
CA VAL A 143 22.87 -5.35 0.21
C VAL A 143 23.91 -6.49 0.19
N ALA A 144 25.02 -6.31 -0.52
CA ALA A 144 26.03 -7.36 -0.68
C ALA A 144 26.68 -7.79 0.65
N PHE A 145 26.93 -6.85 1.59
CA PHE A 145 27.65 -7.14 2.84
C PHE A 145 26.74 -7.53 3.99
N HIS A 146 25.56 -6.91 4.10
CA HIS A 146 24.68 -7.12 5.24
C HIS A 146 23.45 -8.01 4.93
N TYR A 147 23.06 -8.15 3.67
CA TYR A 147 21.88 -8.91 3.25
C TYR A 147 22.18 -9.86 2.07
N PRO A 148 23.12 -10.82 2.21
CA PRO A 148 23.58 -11.66 1.10
C PRO A 148 22.49 -12.58 0.52
N SER A 149 21.39 -12.79 1.25
CA SER A 149 20.21 -13.52 0.75
C SER A 149 19.30 -12.68 -0.14
N ILE A 150 19.54 -11.38 -0.24
CA ILE A 150 18.72 -10.45 -1.03
C ILE A 150 19.44 -10.15 -2.35
N ARG A 151 18.74 -10.36 -3.45
CA ARG A 151 19.26 -10.04 -4.79
C ARG A 151 19.26 -8.51 -5.01
N TYR A 152 20.28 -8.01 -5.65
CA TYR A 152 20.40 -6.62 -6.06
C TYR A 152 20.34 -6.49 -7.58
N VAL A 153 19.53 -5.56 -8.08
CA VAL A 153 19.44 -5.21 -9.50
C VAL A 153 19.40 -3.68 -9.63
N ALA A 154 20.19 -3.12 -10.55
CA ALA A 154 20.13 -1.70 -10.87
C ALA A 154 19.16 -1.45 -12.06
N GLU A 155 18.41 -0.34 -11.97
CA GLU A 155 17.64 0.24 -13.08
C GLU A 155 18.19 1.63 -13.39
N PRO A 156 18.89 1.84 -14.52
CA PRO A 156 19.56 3.09 -14.80
C PRO A 156 18.64 4.26 -15.20
N ARG A 157 17.37 3.96 -15.56
CA ARG A 157 16.40 4.99 -15.93
C ARG A 157 15.71 5.54 -14.70
N PRO A 158 15.77 6.87 -14.44
CA PRO A 158 15.13 7.46 -13.27
C PRO A 158 13.60 7.35 -13.36
N GLY A 159 12.96 7.02 -12.23
CA GLY A 159 11.52 6.91 -12.07
C GLY A 159 11.11 5.59 -11.42
N LEU A 160 10.24 5.67 -10.41
CA LEU A 160 9.83 4.52 -9.61
C LEU A 160 9.18 3.42 -10.47
N ASP A 161 8.37 3.78 -11.45
CA ASP A 161 7.70 2.80 -12.32
C ASP A 161 8.67 2.12 -13.29
N HIS A 162 9.82 2.74 -13.63
CA HIS A 162 10.92 2.02 -14.27
C HIS A 162 11.51 0.94 -13.35
N ALA A 163 11.71 1.25 -12.08
CA ALA A 163 12.22 0.29 -11.11
C ALA A 163 11.22 -0.87 -10.87
N ARG A 164 9.92 -0.56 -10.75
CA ARG A 164 8.88 -1.59 -10.64
C ARG A 164 8.84 -2.51 -11.87
N ASN A 165 8.94 -1.95 -13.06
CA ASN A 165 9.03 -2.74 -14.31
C ASN A 165 10.30 -3.60 -14.36
N ARG A 166 11.42 -3.08 -13.83
CA ARG A 166 12.66 -3.85 -13.69
C ARG A 166 12.49 -5.01 -12.70
N ALA A 167 11.76 -4.78 -11.59
CA ALA A 167 11.42 -5.83 -10.63
C ALA A 167 10.56 -6.93 -11.27
N ILE A 168 9.51 -6.56 -12.04
CA ILE A 168 8.67 -7.52 -12.78
C ILE A 168 9.53 -8.37 -13.72
N ALA A 169 10.42 -7.75 -14.50
CA ALA A 169 11.31 -8.45 -15.43
C ALA A 169 12.35 -9.35 -14.73
N ALA A 170 12.71 -9.06 -13.48
CA ALA A 170 13.68 -9.83 -12.69
C ALA A 170 13.01 -10.83 -11.74
N ALA A 171 11.69 -10.81 -11.61
CA ALA A 171 10.95 -11.69 -10.72
C ALA A 171 11.13 -13.17 -11.12
N THR A 172 11.32 -14.02 -10.11
CA THR A 172 11.43 -15.48 -10.28
C THR A 172 10.21 -16.21 -9.71
N GLY A 173 9.38 -15.50 -8.92
CA GLY A 173 8.13 -16.01 -8.37
C GLY A 173 6.97 -15.92 -9.37
N VAL A 174 5.92 -16.70 -9.14
CA VAL A 174 4.65 -16.58 -9.87
C VAL A 174 3.80 -15.40 -9.37
N ILE A 175 4.20 -14.84 -8.22
CA ILE A 175 3.66 -13.64 -7.60
C ILE A 175 4.83 -12.67 -7.42
N VAL A 176 4.59 -11.38 -7.68
CA VAL A 176 5.47 -10.28 -7.28
C VAL A 176 4.76 -9.39 -6.29
N ALA A 177 5.35 -9.19 -5.12
CA ALA A 177 4.88 -8.31 -4.05
C ALA A 177 5.80 -7.09 -3.95
N PHE A 178 5.22 -5.90 -3.90
CA PHE A 178 5.94 -4.64 -3.79
C PHE A 178 5.73 -4.03 -2.41
N THR A 179 6.81 -3.49 -1.85
CA THR A 179 6.77 -2.63 -0.68
C THR A 179 7.79 -1.50 -0.82
N ASP A 180 7.67 -0.46 0.00
CA ASP A 180 8.52 0.73 -0.06
C ASP A 180 9.70 0.62 0.92
N GLU A 181 10.77 1.39 0.67
CA GLU A 181 11.99 1.40 1.50
C GLU A 181 11.79 1.93 2.92
N ASP A 182 10.69 2.67 3.17
CA ASP A 182 10.31 3.23 4.46
C ASP A 182 9.17 2.45 5.16
N VAL A 183 9.04 1.17 4.80
CA VAL A 183 8.06 0.21 5.32
C VAL A 183 8.75 -0.89 6.11
N SER A 184 8.10 -1.40 7.16
CA SER A 184 8.41 -2.68 7.80
C SER A 184 7.21 -3.61 7.59
N VAL A 185 7.45 -4.83 7.15
CA VAL A 185 6.40 -5.82 6.92
C VAL A 185 6.16 -6.69 8.17
N ASP A 186 4.95 -7.17 8.33
CA ASP A 186 4.63 -8.16 9.35
C ASP A 186 5.19 -9.53 8.94
N ALA A 187 5.60 -10.37 9.92
CA ALA A 187 6.15 -11.69 9.63
C ALA A 187 5.20 -12.58 8.80
N GLY A 188 3.88 -12.45 8.98
CA GLY A 188 2.86 -13.17 8.24
C GLY A 188 2.43 -12.52 6.91
N TRP A 189 3.06 -11.43 6.48
CA TRP A 189 2.64 -10.63 5.33
C TRP A 189 2.53 -11.44 4.03
N ILE A 190 3.57 -12.18 3.66
CA ILE A 190 3.59 -12.99 2.41
C ILE A 190 2.68 -14.21 2.53
N GLU A 191 2.56 -14.79 3.72
CA GLU A 191 1.62 -15.89 3.99
C GLU A 191 0.18 -15.46 3.71
N ALA A 192 -0.23 -14.28 4.22
CA ALA A 192 -1.57 -13.73 4.01
C ALA A 192 -1.86 -13.44 2.52
N ILE A 193 -0.89 -12.85 1.80
CA ILE A 193 -0.99 -12.58 0.36
C ILE A 193 -1.10 -13.88 -0.43
N SER A 194 -0.22 -14.83 -0.17
CA SER A 194 -0.14 -16.10 -0.90
C SER A 194 -1.42 -16.91 -0.75
N ARG A 195 -1.97 -16.93 0.46
CA ARG A 195 -3.24 -17.61 0.74
C ARG A 195 -4.38 -17.06 -0.10
N VAL A 196 -4.51 -15.74 -0.24
CA VAL A 196 -5.54 -15.15 -1.11
C VAL A 196 -5.37 -15.63 -2.55
N PHE A 197 -4.16 -15.66 -3.07
CA PHE A 197 -3.91 -16.12 -4.43
C PHE A 197 -4.16 -17.63 -4.62
N VAL A 198 -3.99 -18.45 -3.59
CA VAL A 198 -4.26 -19.90 -3.67
C VAL A 198 -5.75 -20.17 -3.53
N ASP A 199 -6.41 -19.56 -2.53
CA ASP A 199 -7.83 -19.75 -2.27
C ASP A 199 -8.70 -19.19 -3.40
N GLU A 200 -8.21 -18.13 -4.09
CA GLU A 200 -8.93 -17.40 -5.15
C GLU A 200 -8.09 -17.36 -6.44
N PRO A 201 -8.13 -18.42 -7.27
CA PRO A 201 -7.30 -18.54 -8.48
C PRO A 201 -7.51 -17.42 -9.52
N ASP A 202 -8.69 -16.78 -9.51
CA ASP A 202 -9.06 -15.69 -10.42
C ASP A 202 -8.59 -14.31 -9.95
N VAL A 203 -7.97 -14.21 -8.76
CA VAL A 203 -7.44 -12.95 -8.26
C VAL A 203 -6.13 -12.62 -9.00
N ASP A 204 -6.07 -11.42 -9.56
CA ASP A 204 -4.92 -10.88 -10.29
C ASP A 204 -4.02 -10.00 -9.41
N ALA A 205 -4.62 -9.29 -8.44
CA ALA A 205 -3.91 -8.40 -7.53
C ALA A 205 -4.43 -8.50 -6.09
N VAL A 206 -3.51 -8.36 -5.13
CA VAL A 206 -3.82 -8.27 -3.69
C VAL A 206 -3.14 -7.01 -3.14
N THR A 207 -3.90 -6.22 -2.39
CA THR A 207 -3.39 -5.13 -1.57
C THR A 207 -3.65 -5.43 -0.11
N GLY A 208 -2.96 -4.76 0.80
CA GLY A 208 -3.09 -5.05 2.22
C GLY A 208 -3.20 -3.82 3.12
N LEU A 209 -3.32 -4.09 4.40
CA LEU A 209 -3.41 -3.06 5.44
C LEU A 209 -2.06 -2.35 5.59
N VAL A 210 -2.10 -1.03 5.51
CA VAL A 210 -0.98 -0.16 5.83
C VAL A 210 -1.33 0.63 7.08
N VAL A 211 -0.55 0.46 8.14
CA VAL A 211 -0.67 1.20 9.40
C VAL A 211 0.54 2.10 9.60
N ALA A 212 0.39 3.14 10.40
CA ALA A 212 1.54 3.97 10.80
C ALA A 212 2.54 3.13 11.61
N ASP A 213 3.85 3.25 11.34
CA ASP A 213 4.89 2.64 12.19
C ASP A 213 4.95 3.34 13.56
N GLU A 214 4.75 4.66 13.55
CA GLU A 214 4.77 5.51 14.74
C GLU A 214 3.86 6.72 14.57
N ILE A 215 3.37 7.27 15.69
CA ILE A 215 2.62 8.53 15.77
C ILE A 215 3.21 9.39 16.88
N ASP A 216 4.33 10.05 16.59
CA ASP A 216 5.10 10.84 17.56
C ASP A 216 4.89 12.33 17.43
N VAL A 217 4.61 12.77 16.21
CA VAL A 217 4.57 14.19 15.85
C VAL A 217 3.26 14.55 15.15
N GLU A 218 2.87 15.80 15.27
CA GLU A 218 1.62 16.32 14.71
C GLU A 218 1.43 16.05 13.21
N PRO A 219 2.43 16.15 12.33
CA PRO A 219 2.28 15.82 10.92
C PRO A 219 1.82 14.37 10.66
N GLN A 220 2.30 13.41 11.43
CA GLN A 220 1.88 12.01 11.33
C GLN A 220 0.41 11.84 11.72
N ARG A 221 0.01 12.49 12.82
CA ARG A 221 -1.39 12.52 13.27
C ARG A 221 -2.31 13.18 12.24
N LEU A 222 -1.89 14.31 11.67
CA LEU A 222 -2.64 15.01 10.63
C LEU A 222 -2.81 14.15 9.38
N PHE A 223 -1.79 13.37 9.00
CA PHE A 223 -1.90 12.44 7.87
C PHE A 223 -2.94 11.34 8.11
N GLU A 224 -2.99 10.78 9.32
CA GLU A 224 -4.02 9.81 9.69
C GLU A 224 -5.43 10.45 9.74
N LEU A 225 -5.55 11.71 10.18
CA LEU A 225 -6.81 12.46 10.12
C LEU A 225 -7.24 12.79 8.68
N TYR A 226 -6.29 12.98 7.78
CA TYR A 226 -6.56 13.14 6.34
C TYR A 226 -7.18 11.87 5.73
N GLY A 227 -6.89 10.70 6.29
CA GLY A 227 -7.41 9.41 5.87
C GLY A 227 -6.36 8.30 5.81
N GLY A 228 -5.09 8.63 6.04
CA GLY A 228 -4.00 7.65 6.08
C GLY A 228 -3.96 6.72 4.86
N PHE A 229 -3.29 5.60 5.03
CA PHE A 229 -3.21 4.54 4.01
C PHE A 229 -4.11 3.34 4.27
N GLY A 230 -4.62 3.16 5.51
CA GLY A 230 -5.49 2.04 5.86
C GLY A 230 -6.85 2.10 5.15
N ARG A 231 -7.37 0.93 4.76
CA ARG A 231 -8.67 0.80 4.07
C ARG A 231 -9.67 -0.02 4.86
N GLY A 232 -9.45 -0.14 6.17
CA GLY A 232 -10.30 -0.89 7.10
C GLY A 232 -9.73 -2.27 7.44
N PHE A 233 -10.55 -3.05 8.13
CA PHE A 233 -10.16 -4.33 8.70
C PHE A 233 -11.03 -5.49 8.18
N ASP A 234 -11.76 -5.27 7.10
CA ASP A 234 -12.56 -6.29 6.42
C ASP A 234 -11.95 -6.58 5.06
N ARG A 235 -11.87 -7.86 4.67
CA ARG A 235 -11.47 -8.27 3.33
C ARG A 235 -12.49 -7.74 2.33
N GLN A 236 -12.00 -7.21 1.20
CA GLN A 236 -12.84 -6.63 0.17
C GLN A 236 -12.46 -7.19 -1.20
N PHE A 237 -13.46 -7.64 -1.94
CA PHE A 237 -13.30 -8.08 -3.32
C PHE A 237 -13.74 -6.95 -4.27
N HIS A 238 -12.87 -6.60 -5.18
CA HIS A 238 -13.11 -5.60 -6.21
C HIS A 238 -13.09 -6.29 -7.57
N ARG A 239 -14.28 -6.49 -8.10
CA ARG A 239 -14.53 -6.94 -9.49
C ARG A 239 -15.36 -5.87 -10.18
N VAL A 240 -15.14 -5.75 -11.48
CA VAL A 240 -16.00 -4.92 -12.29
C VAL A 240 -16.84 -5.83 -13.15
N ASP A 241 -18.14 -5.75 -12.94
CA ASP A 241 -19.09 -6.24 -13.93
C ASP A 241 -18.96 -5.37 -15.18
N THR A 242 -18.44 -5.95 -16.26
CA THR A 242 -18.20 -5.26 -17.53
C THR A 242 -19.51 -4.79 -18.21
N VAL A 243 -20.65 -5.26 -17.73
CA VAL A 243 -21.97 -4.99 -18.32
C VAL A 243 -22.63 -3.72 -17.77
N SER A 244 -22.25 -3.27 -16.57
CA SER A 244 -22.91 -2.13 -15.91
C SER A 244 -22.14 -0.81 -16.08
N ARG A 245 -22.71 0.17 -16.82
CA ARG A 245 -22.19 1.54 -16.94
C ARG A 245 -22.09 2.29 -15.61
N GLU A 246 -22.86 1.93 -14.58
CA GLU A 246 -22.76 2.52 -13.25
C GLU A 246 -21.43 2.20 -12.54
N ASN A 247 -20.76 1.12 -12.92
CA ASN A 247 -19.51 0.69 -12.32
C ASN A 247 -18.29 1.46 -12.82
N ALA A 248 -18.37 2.18 -13.96
CA ALA A 248 -17.24 2.96 -14.48
C ALA A 248 -16.78 4.05 -13.48
N ALA A 249 -17.73 4.83 -12.92
CA ALA A 249 -17.39 5.85 -11.92
C ALA A 249 -16.82 5.25 -10.63
N ARG A 250 -17.27 4.05 -10.22
CA ARG A 250 -16.73 3.35 -9.04
C ARG A 250 -15.33 2.83 -9.27
N ARG A 251 -14.97 2.38 -10.49
CA ARG A 251 -13.61 1.96 -10.87
C ARG A 251 -12.59 3.07 -10.64
N HIS A 252 -12.89 4.27 -11.13
CA HIS A 252 -12.00 5.42 -11.02
C HIS A 252 -12.00 6.03 -9.62
N ALA A 253 -13.18 6.18 -8.99
CA ALA A 253 -13.32 6.70 -7.64
C ALA A 253 -12.67 5.79 -6.60
N GLY A 254 -12.56 4.51 -6.92
CA GLY A 254 -12.04 3.49 -6.02
C GLY A 254 -10.53 3.34 -6.01
N ALA A 255 -9.77 3.88 -6.99
CA ALA A 255 -8.34 3.58 -7.11
C ALA A 255 -7.58 3.79 -5.79
N GLY A 256 -7.81 4.91 -5.09
CA GLY A 256 -7.24 5.14 -3.77
C GLY A 256 -7.89 4.33 -2.62
N ARG A 257 -9.00 3.63 -2.87
CA ARG A 257 -9.65 2.73 -1.90
C ARG A 257 -9.14 1.30 -1.97
N PHE A 258 -8.56 0.92 -3.10
CA PHE A 258 -8.11 -0.45 -3.32
C PHE A 258 -6.80 -0.79 -2.60
N GLY A 259 -6.06 0.19 -2.13
CA GLY A 259 -4.78 0.02 -1.46
C GLY A 259 -3.80 1.13 -1.81
N THR A 260 -2.52 0.84 -1.66
CA THR A 260 -1.40 1.75 -1.97
C THR A 260 -0.21 0.97 -2.53
N GLY A 261 0.69 1.67 -3.22
CA GLY A 261 1.94 1.11 -3.74
C GLY A 261 2.86 0.49 -2.67
N ALA A 262 2.72 0.92 -1.41
CA ALA A 262 3.50 0.41 -0.28
C ALA A 262 3.13 -1.03 0.14
N ASN A 263 1.97 -1.53 -0.32
CA ASN A 263 1.49 -2.89 0.00
C ASN A 263 0.61 -3.41 -1.14
N MET A 264 1.24 -3.84 -2.21
CA MET A 264 0.55 -4.38 -3.38
C MET A 264 1.29 -5.59 -3.95
N SER A 265 0.54 -6.55 -4.47
CA SER A 265 1.08 -7.75 -5.10
C SER A 265 0.23 -8.17 -6.28
N PHE A 266 0.87 -8.85 -7.23
CA PHE A 266 0.26 -9.23 -8.49
C PHE A 266 0.69 -10.64 -8.88
N ARG A 267 -0.20 -11.39 -9.54
CA ARG A 267 0.24 -12.54 -10.33
C ARG A 267 1.10 -12.04 -11.49
N CYS A 268 2.28 -12.63 -11.68
CA CYS A 268 3.18 -12.19 -12.75
C CYS A 268 2.51 -12.26 -14.14
N ARG A 269 1.68 -13.26 -14.39
CA ARG A 269 0.92 -13.40 -15.66
C ARG A 269 0.00 -12.23 -16.00
N VAL A 270 -0.38 -11.40 -15.01
CA VAL A 270 -1.24 -10.23 -15.28
C VAL A 270 -0.54 -9.22 -16.17
N PHE A 271 0.77 -9.08 -16.01
CA PHE A 271 1.56 -8.12 -16.78
C PHE A 271 1.71 -8.52 -18.27
N ASP A 272 1.57 -9.81 -18.60
CA ASP A 272 1.51 -10.27 -20.01
C ASP A 272 0.24 -9.76 -20.70
N ARG A 273 -0.86 -9.62 -19.95
CA ARG A 273 -2.16 -9.16 -20.45
C ARG A 273 -2.29 -7.64 -20.47
N ILE A 274 -1.93 -7.00 -19.37
CA ILE A 274 -2.19 -5.55 -19.20
C ILE A 274 -0.94 -4.66 -19.33
N GLY A 275 0.26 -5.24 -19.47
CA GLY A 275 1.53 -4.53 -19.49
C GLY A 275 2.00 -4.08 -18.09
N GLY A 276 3.23 -3.56 -18.02
CA GLY A 276 3.85 -3.05 -16.80
C GLY A 276 3.32 -1.67 -16.37
N PHE A 277 3.93 -1.09 -15.34
CA PHE A 277 3.64 0.27 -14.87
C PHE A 277 3.99 1.32 -15.93
N ASP A 278 3.26 2.44 -15.93
CA ASP A 278 3.48 3.55 -16.88
C ASP A 278 4.66 4.44 -16.43
N PRO A 279 5.82 4.43 -17.11
CA PRO A 279 6.99 5.19 -16.69
C PRO A 279 6.83 6.72 -16.74
N ALA A 280 5.72 7.23 -17.29
CA ALA A 280 5.40 8.66 -17.26
C ALA A 280 4.67 9.08 -15.97
N LEU A 281 4.29 8.11 -15.12
CA LEU A 281 3.70 8.34 -13.80
C LEU A 281 4.75 8.19 -12.70
N ASP A 282 4.28 8.39 -11.47
CA ASP A 282 4.96 8.15 -10.19
C ASP A 282 6.21 9.02 -9.90
N VAL A 283 6.85 8.71 -8.79
CA VAL A 283 7.98 9.48 -8.24
C VAL A 283 9.17 9.48 -9.20
N GLY A 284 9.80 10.63 -9.34
CA GLY A 284 10.92 10.84 -10.29
C GLY A 284 10.48 11.34 -11.66
N THR A 285 9.17 11.56 -11.89
CA THR A 285 8.61 12.15 -13.11
C THR A 285 7.90 13.48 -12.83
N PRO A 286 7.56 14.28 -13.85
CA PRO A 286 6.71 15.45 -13.65
C PRO A 286 5.33 15.17 -13.04
N ALA A 287 4.79 13.95 -13.21
CA ALA A 287 3.53 13.51 -12.64
C ALA A 287 3.63 13.20 -11.13
N ASN A 288 4.78 12.75 -10.68
CA ASN A 288 5.20 12.51 -9.30
C ASN A 288 4.17 11.77 -8.42
N GLY A 289 3.49 10.78 -8.99
CA GLY A 289 2.51 9.91 -8.33
C GLY A 289 1.50 9.33 -9.30
N GLY A 290 0.69 8.40 -8.81
CA GLY A 290 -0.45 7.81 -9.50
C GLY A 290 -0.18 6.52 -10.27
N GLY A 291 1.04 5.98 -10.24
CA GLY A 291 1.38 4.72 -10.91
C GLY A 291 0.64 3.52 -10.31
N ASP A 292 0.55 3.44 -8.99
CA ASP A 292 -0.22 2.42 -8.28
C ASP A 292 -1.74 2.55 -8.56
N LEU A 293 -2.27 3.77 -8.51
CA LEU A 293 -3.68 4.03 -8.79
C LEU A 293 -4.06 3.62 -10.23
N GLU A 294 -3.17 3.92 -11.18
CA GLU A 294 -3.34 3.55 -12.57
C GLU A 294 -3.32 2.04 -12.75
N MET A 295 -2.38 1.35 -12.11
CA MET A 295 -2.26 -0.10 -12.19
C MET A 295 -3.51 -0.79 -11.60
N PHE A 296 -4.00 -0.36 -10.44
CA PHE A 296 -5.22 -0.91 -9.86
C PHE A 296 -6.44 -0.67 -10.74
N PHE A 297 -6.56 0.54 -11.31
CA PHE A 297 -7.62 0.83 -12.27
C PHE A 297 -7.54 -0.08 -13.48
N ARG A 298 -6.35 -0.26 -14.06
CA ARG A 298 -6.13 -1.07 -15.27
C ARG A 298 -6.41 -2.55 -15.03
N VAL A 299 -6.00 -3.11 -13.89
CA VAL A 299 -6.36 -4.48 -13.50
C VAL A 299 -7.87 -4.68 -13.56
N LEU A 300 -8.64 -3.77 -12.95
CA LEU A 300 -10.10 -3.85 -12.94
C LEU A 300 -10.73 -3.57 -14.30
N LYS A 301 -10.23 -2.58 -15.05
CA LYS A 301 -10.74 -2.22 -16.38
C LYS A 301 -10.59 -3.38 -17.37
N GLU A 302 -9.49 -4.10 -17.29
CA GLU A 302 -9.19 -5.25 -18.15
C GLU A 302 -9.82 -6.58 -17.61
N GLY A 303 -10.81 -6.46 -16.72
CA GLY A 303 -11.61 -7.58 -16.23
C GLY A 303 -10.95 -8.41 -15.13
N GLY A 304 -9.86 -7.93 -14.54
CA GLY A 304 -9.20 -8.60 -13.43
C GLY A 304 -9.93 -8.43 -12.09
N THR A 305 -9.49 -9.20 -11.10
CA THR A 305 -9.98 -9.13 -9.73
C THR A 305 -8.88 -8.62 -8.82
N LEU A 306 -9.20 -7.64 -7.97
CA LEU A 306 -8.33 -7.13 -6.92
C LEU A 306 -8.95 -7.42 -5.55
N VAL A 307 -8.15 -7.93 -4.62
CA VAL A 307 -8.57 -8.19 -3.24
C VAL A 307 -7.79 -7.28 -2.30
N TYR A 308 -8.48 -6.61 -1.38
CA TYR A 308 -7.87 -6.01 -0.21
C TYR A 308 -7.91 -7.01 0.94
N GLU A 309 -6.74 -7.40 1.44
CA GLU A 309 -6.55 -8.37 2.51
C GLU A 309 -5.95 -7.68 3.75
N PRO A 310 -6.74 -7.44 4.80
CA PRO A 310 -6.26 -6.72 5.98
C PRO A 310 -5.20 -7.48 6.79
N SER A 311 -5.12 -8.82 6.66
CA SER A 311 -4.08 -9.62 7.33
C SER A 311 -2.70 -9.48 6.69
N ALA A 312 -2.63 -8.98 5.45
CA ALA A 312 -1.38 -8.57 4.82
C ALA A 312 -0.96 -7.18 5.36
N ILE A 313 -0.26 -7.16 6.50
CA ILE A 313 0.02 -5.93 7.25
C ILE A 313 1.41 -5.42 6.95
N VAL A 314 1.50 -4.11 6.69
CA VAL A 314 2.75 -3.38 6.68
C VAL A 314 2.67 -2.12 7.54
N ARG A 315 3.81 -1.70 8.09
CA ARG A 315 3.97 -0.51 8.92
C ARG A 315 4.75 0.53 8.13
N HIS A 316 4.14 1.66 7.86
CA HIS A 316 4.74 2.72 7.06
C HIS A 316 5.19 3.87 7.93
N ARG A 317 6.43 4.34 7.75
CA ARG A 317 6.98 5.49 8.43
C ARG A 317 6.46 6.78 7.79
N HIS A 318 5.50 7.42 8.45
CA HIS A 318 4.92 8.67 7.97
C HIS A 318 5.90 9.84 8.06
N ARG A 319 5.68 10.86 7.25
CA ARG A 319 6.49 12.09 7.23
C ARG A 319 6.46 12.80 8.58
N ARG A 320 7.65 13.16 9.10
CA ARG A 320 7.80 13.73 10.45
C ARG A 320 7.69 15.25 10.48
N THR A 321 7.92 15.95 9.37
CA THR A 321 7.85 17.42 9.32
C THR A 321 6.61 17.89 8.59
N TYR A 322 6.11 19.06 9.00
CA TYR A 322 4.93 19.67 8.38
C TYR A 322 5.17 20.00 6.89
N ALA A 323 6.38 20.44 6.54
CA ALA A 323 6.75 20.71 5.15
C ALA A 323 6.70 19.45 4.27
N GLN A 324 7.19 18.32 4.79
CA GLN A 324 7.11 17.02 4.10
C GLN A 324 5.66 16.57 3.92
N LEU A 325 4.80 16.69 4.96
CA LEU A 325 3.39 16.38 4.87
C LEU A 325 2.69 17.25 3.82
N ARG A 326 2.94 18.56 3.82
CA ARG A 326 2.37 19.49 2.85
C ARG A 326 2.75 19.11 1.41
N THR A 327 4.02 18.74 1.20
CA THR A 327 4.50 18.25 -0.10
C THR A 327 3.83 16.93 -0.49
N GLN A 328 3.68 16.00 0.45
CA GLN A 328 2.99 14.72 0.21
C GLN A 328 1.53 14.93 -0.21
N LEU A 329 0.78 15.80 0.46
CA LEU A 329 -0.61 16.07 0.09
C LEU A 329 -0.73 16.79 -1.27
N ALA A 330 0.21 17.70 -1.59
CA ALA A 330 0.28 18.29 -2.93
C ALA A 330 0.53 17.22 -4.00
N ASN A 331 1.43 16.27 -3.74
CA ASN A 331 1.72 15.16 -4.65
C ASN A 331 0.57 14.17 -4.78
N ASN A 332 -0.20 13.93 -3.70
CA ASN A 332 -1.42 13.11 -3.77
C ASN A 332 -2.43 13.68 -4.77
N GLY A 333 -2.70 15.00 -4.69
CA GLY A 333 -3.57 15.67 -5.67
C GLY A 333 -3.01 15.62 -7.08
N LEU A 334 -1.71 15.88 -7.24
CA LEU A 334 -1.01 15.88 -8.52
C LEU A 334 -1.03 14.48 -9.17
N GLY A 335 -0.67 13.44 -8.44
CA GLY A 335 -0.65 12.06 -8.92
C GLY A 335 -2.03 11.55 -9.29
N PHE A 336 -3.05 11.84 -8.46
CA PHE A 336 -4.43 11.46 -8.74
C PHE A 336 -4.93 12.05 -10.07
N TYR A 337 -4.72 13.35 -10.32
CA TYR A 337 -5.16 13.95 -11.58
C TYR A 337 -4.29 13.55 -12.77
N SER A 338 -3.00 13.29 -12.59
CA SER A 338 -2.14 12.74 -13.64
C SER A 338 -2.63 11.34 -14.06
N HIS A 339 -2.99 10.48 -13.11
CA HIS A 339 -3.63 9.19 -13.36
C HIS A 339 -4.94 9.34 -14.14
N LEU A 340 -5.83 10.26 -13.74
CA LEU A 340 -7.10 10.50 -14.46
C LEU A 340 -6.87 10.95 -15.90
N VAL A 341 -5.90 11.86 -16.13
CA VAL A 341 -5.53 12.30 -17.48
C VAL A 341 -4.99 11.15 -18.34
N ARG A 342 -4.10 10.32 -17.77
CA ARG A 342 -3.60 9.11 -18.42
C ARG A 342 -4.74 8.18 -18.81
N SER A 343 -5.59 7.84 -17.87
CA SER A 343 -6.70 6.90 -18.09
C SER A 343 -7.72 7.44 -19.10
N ALA A 344 -8.02 8.76 -19.09
CA ALA A 344 -8.93 9.38 -20.05
C ALA A 344 -8.36 9.42 -21.48
N ARG A 345 -7.03 9.35 -21.65
CA ARG A 345 -6.36 9.28 -22.96
C ARG A 345 -6.36 7.85 -23.49
N GLU A 346 -6.05 6.90 -22.65
CA GLU A 346 -5.93 5.49 -23.01
C GLU A 346 -7.28 4.83 -23.23
N TYR A 347 -8.29 5.23 -22.46
CA TYR A 347 -9.64 4.65 -22.50
C TYR A 347 -10.69 5.71 -22.88
N PRO A 348 -10.88 5.98 -24.20
CA PRO A 348 -11.85 6.98 -24.68
C PRO A 348 -13.29 6.69 -24.26
N ASP A 349 -13.66 5.41 -24.11
CA ASP A 349 -14.97 4.93 -23.65
C ASP A 349 -15.26 5.31 -22.20
N GLU A 350 -14.22 5.45 -21.35
CA GLU A 350 -14.31 5.86 -19.94
C GLU A 350 -14.18 7.38 -19.74
N ARG A 351 -13.84 8.13 -20.77
CA ARG A 351 -13.49 9.56 -20.65
C ARG A 351 -14.58 10.38 -19.96
N ALA A 352 -15.84 10.16 -20.31
CA ALA A 352 -16.95 10.90 -19.71
C ALA A 352 -17.07 10.62 -18.21
N ALA A 353 -16.91 9.34 -17.80
CA ALA A 353 -16.95 8.93 -16.40
C ALA A 353 -15.76 9.50 -15.61
N ILE A 354 -14.58 9.50 -16.22
CA ILE A 354 -13.35 10.04 -15.61
C ILE A 354 -13.48 11.56 -15.40
N VAL A 355 -13.95 12.31 -16.40
CA VAL A 355 -14.17 13.76 -16.30
C VAL A 355 -15.20 14.07 -15.20
N LYS A 356 -16.33 13.32 -15.17
CA LYS A 356 -17.35 13.46 -14.12
C LYS A 356 -16.75 13.22 -12.73
N LEU A 357 -15.97 12.17 -12.58
CA LEU A 357 -15.28 11.87 -11.31
C LEU A 357 -14.31 12.98 -10.94
N GLY A 358 -13.43 13.41 -11.83
CA GLY A 358 -12.45 14.47 -11.56
C GLY A 358 -13.13 15.77 -11.13
N THR A 359 -14.22 16.16 -11.83
CA THR A 359 -15.02 17.34 -11.49
C THR A 359 -15.69 17.18 -10.12
N TRP A 360 -16.28 16.03 -9.85
CA TRP A 360 -16.91 15.73 -8.56
C TRP A 360 -15.88 15.76 -7.42
N TRP A 361 -14.72 15.12 -7.61
CA TRP A 361 -13.65 15.10 -6.61
C TRP A 361 -13.12 16.50 -6.32
N PHE A 362 -12.92 17.31 -7.38
CA PHE A 362 -12.49 18.70 -7.22
C PHE A 362 -13.50 19.53 -6.44
N ALA A 363 -14.78 19.50 -6.84
CA ALA A 363 -15.82 20.31 -6.23
C ALA A 363 -16.20 19.80 -4.84
N TRP A 364 -16.53 18.51 -4.74
CA TRP A 364 -17.08 17.94 -3.53
C TRP A 364 -16.00 17.61 -2.48
N TRP A 365 -14.90 17.00 -2.89
CA TRP A 365 -13.85 16.63 -1.94
C TRP A 365 -12.98 17.85 -1.58
N ASN A 366 -12.36 18.51 -2.55
CA ASN A 366 -11.40 19.58 -2.30
C ASN A 366 -12.06 20.91 -1.89
N LEU A 367 -13.00 21.44 -2.69
CA LEU A 367 -13.60 22.74 -2.39
C LEU A 367 -14.50 22.70 -1.15
N ARG A 368 -15.28 21.62 -0.97
CA ARG A 368 -16.09 21.47 0.24
C ARG A 368 -15.22 21.37 1.50
N ARG A 369 -14.13 20.59 1.47
CA ARG A 369 -13.18 20.54 2.59
C ARG A 369 -12.56 21.90 2.86
N LEU A 370 -12.15 22.61 1.83
CA LEU A 370 -11.63 23.97 1.97
C LEU A 370 -12.68 24.89 2.63
N ALA A 371 -13.90 24.91 2.14
CA ALA A 371 -14.99 25.69 2.72
C ALA A 371 -15.25 25.32 4.19
N HIS A 372 -15.21 24.01 4.52
CA HIS A 372 -15.39 23.54 5.89
C HIS A 372 -14.31 24.07 6.85
N THR A 373 -13.07 24.30 6.38
CA THR A 373 -12.02 24.89 7.23
C THR A 373 -12.27 26.35 7.61
N PHE A 374 -13.15 27.06 6.90
CA PHE A 374 -13.58 28.43 7.29
C PHE A 374 -14.66 28.40 8.37
N VAL A 375 -15.49 27.35 8.38
CA VAL A 375 -16.55 27.18 9.39
C VAL A 375 -16.00 26.54 10.66
N LYS A 376 -15.07 25.57 10.53
CA LYS A 376 -14.39 24.88 11.64
C LYS A 376 -12.88 24.93 11.46
N PRO A 377 -12.21 26.02 11.83
CA PRO A 377 -10.77 26.20 11.59
C PRO A 377 -9.88 25.17 12.27
N SER A 378 -10.34 24.59 13.37
CA SER A 378 -9.58 23.57 14.15
C SER A 378 -9.65 22.15 13.58
N ALA A 379 -10.48 21.88 12.56
CA ALA A 379 -10.68 20.52 12.08
C ALA A 379 -9.48 19.97 11.28
N PHE A 380 -8.92 20.78 10.36
CA PHE A 380 -7.76 20.43 9.56
C PHE A 380 -7.11 21.69 8.98
N PRO A 381 -5.75 21.77 8.89
CA PRO A 381 -5.05 22.95 8.38
C PRO A 381 -5.42 23.30 6.94
N ARG A 382 -5.77 24.58 6.71
CA ARG A 382 -6.22 25.09 5.40
C ARG A 382 -5.16 24.98 4.32
N ASP A 383 -3.92 25.27 4.67
CA ASP A 383 -2.80 25.27 3.74
C ASP A 383 -2.49 23.86 3.22
N LEU A 384 -2.78 22.82 4.00
CA LEU A 384 -2.70 21.43 3.57
C LEU A 384 -3.78 21.10 2.53
N VAL A 385 -5.01 21.55 2.75
CA VAL A 385 -6.10 21.39 1.76
C VAL A 385 -5.80 22.17 0.48
N LEU A 386 -5.28 23.40 0.61
CA LEU A 386 -4.84 24.20 -0.54
C LEU A 386 -3.67 23.57 -1.29
N ALA A 387 -2.74 22.93 -0.59
CA ALA A 387 -1.62 22.23 -1.23
C ALA A 387 -2.11 21.07 -2.11
N GLU A 388 -3.04 20.25 -1.61
CA GLU A 388 -3.67 19.17 -2.39
C GLU A 388 -4.44 19.71 -3.60
N LEU A 389 -5.22 20.77 -3.42
CA LEU A 389 -6.00 21.41 -4.49
C LEU A 389 -5.10 21.97 -5.59
N LEU A 390 -4.02 22.67 -5.22
CA LEU A 390 -3.04 23.18 -6.18
C LEU A 390 -2.31 22.03 -6.89
N GLY A 391 -2.01 20.94 -6.19
CA GLY A 391 -1.49 19.72 -6.77
C GLY A 391 -2.44 19.14 -7.82
N SER A 392 -3.72 19.06 -7.49
CA SER A 392 -4.79 18.57 -8.38
C SER A 392 -4.86 19.36 -9.70
N VAL A 393 -4.84 20.69 -9.62
CA VAL A 393 -4.82 21.55 -10.81
C VAL A 393 -3.56 21.31 -11.67
N ARG A 394 -2.40 21.22 -11.02
CA ARG A 394 -1.13 20.96 -11.72
C ARG A 394 -1.12 19.59 -12.39
N GLY A 395 -1.74 18.57 -11.78
CA GLY A 395 -1.83 17.20 -12.31
C GLY A 395 -2.45 17.13 -13.70
N LEU A 396 -3.40 18.01 -14.03
CA LEU A 396 -4.05 18.05 -15.34
C LEU A 396 -3.08 18.22 -16.52
N GLY A 397 -1.95 18.92 -16.32
CA GLY A 397 -0.96 19.15 -17.38
C GLY A 397 0.32 18.30 -17.24
N ARG A 398 0.56 17.71 -16.09
CA ARG A 398 1.86 17.09 -15.78
C ARG A 398 2.08 15.75 -16.47
N TYR A 399 1.05 14.94 -16.63
CA TYR A 399 1.17 13.69 -17.38
C TYR A 399 1.60 13.92 -18.84
N SER A 400 1.00 14.91 -19.51
CA SER A 400 1.40 15.24 -20.90
C SER A 400 2.86 15.69 -21.01
N ARG A 401 3.38 16.38 -19.99
CA ARG A 401 4.79 16.76 -19.91
C ARG A 401 5.67 15.54 -19.66
N ALA A 402 5.28 14.68 -18.72
CA ALA A 402 6.01 13.45 -18.42
C ALA A 402 6.13 12.52 -19.64
N LEU A 403 5.09 12.40 -20.45
CA LEU A 403 5.13 11.64 -21.71
C LEU A 403 6.18 12.20 -22.70
N LYS A 404 6.26 13.52 -22.83
CA LYS A 404 7.28 14.15 -23.70
C LYS A 404 8.69 13.85 -23.20
N ASP A 405 8.90 13.99 -21.88
CA ASP A 405 10.20 13.69 -21.27
C ASP A 405 10.58 12.20 -21.44
N ALA A 406 9.62 11.30 -21.30
CA ALA A 406 9.82 9.86 -21.50
C ALA A 406 10.11 9.49 -22.98
N SER A 407 9.50 10.19 -23.95
CA SER A 407 9.76 9.98 -25.38
C SER A 407 11.13 10.49 -25.80
N LEU A 408 11.52 11.67 -25.34
CA LEU A 408 12.85 12.24 -25.59
C LEU A 408 13.98 11.33 -25.07
N ASN A 409 13.78 10.75 -23.88
CA ASN A 409 14.73 9.80 -23.30
C ASN A 409 14.84 8.48 -24.08
N ARG A 410 13.83 8.09 -24.88
CA ARG A 410 13.91 6.95 -25.80
C ARG A 410 14.70 7.30 -27.07
N GLU A 411 14.49 8.47 -27.64
CA GLU A 411 15.15 8.92 -28.89
C GLU A 411 16.65 9.16 -28.71
N VAL A 412 17.09 9.76 -27.59
CA VAL A 412 18.51 10.02 -27.29
C VAL A 412 19.31 8.71 -27.18
N ARG A 413 18.70 7.58 -26.83
CA ARG A 413 19.38 6.27 -26.71
C ARG A 413 19.42 5.48 -28.02
N HIS A 414 18.64 5.84 -29.04
CA HIS A 414 18.65 5.22 -30.35
C HIS A 414 19.51 5.94 -31.38
N THR A 415 20.18 7.03 -31.00
CA THR A 415 21.17 7.66 -31.89
C THR A 415 22.50 6.89 -31.74
N PRO A 416 22.95 6.10 -32.74
CA PRO A 416 24.24 5.43 -32.69
C PRO A 416 25.32 6.51 -32.56
N GLY A 417 26.15 6.40 -31.51
CA GLY A 417 27.31 7.28 -31.40
C GLY A 417 28.15 7.17 -32.65
N HIS A 418 28.29 8.24 -33.37
CA HIS A 418 29.33 8.38 -34.38
C HIS A 418 30.66 8.31 -33.65
N THR A 419 31.29 7.12 -33.66
CA THR A 419 32.70 6.98 -33.37
C THR A 419 33.47 7.67 -34.48
N SER A 420 34.07 8.78 -34.18
CA SER A 420 35.19 9.37 -34.94
C SER A 420 36.47 8.97 -34.24
#